data_25b41b505f48b0d2f09de86c04b9689b
#
_entry.id   25b41b505f48b0d2f09de86c04b9689b
#
_cell.length_a   1.000
_cell.length_b   1.000
_cell.length_c   1.000
_cell.angle_alpha   90.00
_cell.angle_beta   90.00
_cell.angle_gamma   90.00
#
_symmetry.space_group_name_H-M   'P 1'
#
loop_
_entity.id
_entity.type
_entity.pdbx_description
1 polymer ?
#
loop_
_entity_poly.entity_id
_entity_poly.type
_entity_poly.pdbx_seq_one_letter_code
_entity_poly.pdbx_strand_id
1 'polypeptide(L)'
;MEPHDIIPLVSGSLVMLADLTAFALIMRIYLRHRRKSALFFSVAWLADFVMVVLSASQNQVLLGVAELSLTVFAALIFVGSTKLLEEESIPIPHSTLKNMGIIAPTFYCFVYLVYRLTENPDWALTAGVSLGVSGAFVFASGLLLRPIEEIYKRPARILYWSIVLFGLHLIPAAIFGLYIWYLPIGFTLSTILTISMAYSMYRLTSTREFLDGSGEIKAPKIHHGTIIVSPKEFQSLLQKLENAPVLAFLRDLKYAGKGWKTYFVTAVPFRKENISGTLNPTDLAKMTEIAFQYLEETSRRGIPGVVIIDCLEYLSMYNSWDSIMKFLSKLRDIVMVKGGTLILVIDKNSIEERLFNQLRKLLE
;
A
#
# COMPACT_ATOMS: atom_id res chain seq x y z
N MET A 1 36.42 29.74 11.35
CA MET A 1 35.07 29.16 11.36
C MET A 1 34.81 28.69 12.76
N GLU A 2 33.82 29.27 13.40
CA GLU A 2 33.40 28.84 14.73
C GLU A 2 32.75 27.43 14.64
N PRO A 3 32.82 26.60 15.70
CA PRO A 3 32.19 25.29 15.71
C PRO A 3 30.70 25.29 15.32
N HIS A 4 30.03 26.41 15.58
CA HIS A 4 28.61 26.62 15.22
C HIS A 4 28.34 26.69 13.71
N ASP A 5 29.35 27.05 12.89
CA ASP A 5 29.23 27.16 11.44
C ASP A 5 29.55 25.82 10.74
N ILE A 6 30.43 25.02 11.37
CA ILE A 6 30.89 23.75 10.79
C ILE A 6 29.79 22.68 10.81
N ILE A 7 29.03 22.57 11.91
CA ILE A 7 28.00 21.55 12.07
C ILE A 7 26.91 21.68 10.99
N PRO A 8 26.28 22.85 10.75
CA PRO A 8 25.29 22.97 9.67
C PRO A 8 25.85 22.66 8.28
N LEU A 9 27.10 23.06 7.99
CA LEU A 9 27.73 22.80 6.69
C LEU A 9 27.97 21.30 6.46
N VAL A 10 28.52 20.60 7.44
CA VAL A 10 28.77 19.14 7.35
C VAL A 10 27.44 18.38 7.31
N SER A 11 26.51 18.74 8.17
CA SER A 11 25.18 18.13 8.20
C SER A 11 24.44 18.31 6.88
N GLY A 12 24.40 19.52 6.34
CA GLY A 12 23.75 19.80 5.05
C GLY A 12 24.40 19.03 3.89
N SER A 13 25.74 18.94 3.88
CA SER A 13 26.45 18.17 2.84
C SER A 13 26.12 16.67 2.92
N LEU A 14 26.03 16.10 4.12
CA LEU A 14 25.65 14.69 4.31
C LEU A 14 24.20 14.42 3.90
N VAL A 15 23.29 15.32 4.25
CA VAL A 15 21.88 15.23 3.85
C VAL A 15 21.75 15.28 2.32
N MET A 16 22.37 16.28 1.66
CA MET A 16 22.37 16.37 0.19
C MET A 16 22.85 15.09 -0.50
N LEU A 17 23.92 14.50 0.02
CA LEU A 17 24.43 13.23 -0.52
C LEU A 17 23.44 12.08 -0.32
N ALA A 18 22.82 11.99 0.85
CA ALA A 18 21.81 10.98 1.15
C ALA A 18 20.59 11.13 0.25
N ASP A 19 20.10 12.36 0.04
CA ASP A 19 18.92 12.66 -0.77
C ASP A 19 19.14 12.28 -2.24
N LEU A 20 20.25 12.74 -2.84
CA LEU A 20 20.59 12.39 -4.22
C LEU A 20 20.77 10.87 -4.40
N THR A 21 21.40 10.21 -3.44
CA THR A 21 21.58 8.76 -3.47
C THR A 21 20.24 8.05 -3.38
N ALA A 22 19.38 8.43 -2.44
CA ALA A 22 18.05 7.86 -2.28
C ALA A 22 17.19 8.12 -3.52
N PHE A 23 17.18 9.36 -4.03
CA PHE A 23 16.51 9.70 -5.29
C PHE A 23 16.94 8.77 -6.43
N ALA A 24 18.25 8.68 -6.69
CA ALA A 24 18.77 7.89 -7.82
C ALA A 24 18.46 6.40 -7.69
N LEU A 25 18.64 5.82 -6.50
CA LEU A 25 18.42 4.39 -6.27
C LEU A 25 16.93 4.03 -6.34
N ILE A 26 16.05 4.81 -5.71
CA ILE A 26 14.60 4.55 -5.71
C ILE A 26 14.00 4.85 -7.09
N MET A 27 14.47 5.89 -7.78
CA MET A 27 14.08 6.18 -9.17
C MET A 27 14.43 5.04 -10.12
N ARG A 28 15.64 4.45 -9.96
CA ARG A 28 16.03 3.25 -10.73
C ARG A 28 15.05 2.09 -10.51
N ILE A 29 14.58 1.90 -9.29
CA ILE A 29 13.57 0.88 -8.97
C ILE A 29 12.25 1.22 -9.68
N TYR A 30 11.79 2.47 -9.61
CA TYR A 30 10.60 2.90 -10.33
C TYR A 30 10.70 2.66 -11.85
N LEU A 31 11.81 3.02 -12.46
CA LEU A 31 11.99 2.86 -13.91
C LEU A 31 11.94 1.39 -14.36
N ARG A 32 12.38 0.46 -13.50
CA ARG A 32 12.36 -0.98 -13.77
C ARG A 32 11.03 -1.65 -13.46
N HIS A 33 10.44 -1.31 -12.32
CA HIS A 33 9.27 -2.02 -11.78
C HIS A 33 7.97 -1.21 -11.87
N ARG A 34 8.03 0.08 -12.27
CA ARG A 34 6.89 0.98 -12.48
C ARG A 34 5.96 1.14 -11.27
N ARG A 35 6.43 0.88 -10.04
CA ARG A 35 5.67 1.09 -8.83
C ARG A 35 5.50 2.59 -8.55
N LYS A 36 4.24 3.04 -8.46
CA LYS A 36 3.93 4.47 -8.25
C LYS A 36 4.44 4.98 -6.91
N SER A 37 4.39 4.15 -5.84
CA SER A 37 4.97 4.50 -4.54
C SER A 37 6.45 4.85 -4.64
N ALA A 38 7.24 4.07 -5.41
CA ALA A 38 8.66 4.36 -5.62
C ALA A 38 8.89 5.69 -6.36
N LEU A 39 8.00 6.06 -7.31
CA LEU A 39 8.06 7.37 -7.97
C LEU A 39 7.90 8.49 -6.95
N PHE A 40 6.83 8.46 -6.15
CA PHE A 40 6.56 9.52 -5.17
C PHE A 40 7.65 9.61 -4.12
N PHE A 41 8.16 8.49 -3.62
CA PHE A 41 9.28 8.48 -2.68
C PHE A 41 10.57 9.04 -3.29
N SER A 42 10.89 8.69 -4.54
CA SER A 42 12.09 9.25 -5.18
C SER A 42 11.98 10.75 -5.39
N VAL A 43 10.86 11.25 -5.90
CA VAL A 43 10.66 12.70 -6.11
C VAL A 43 10.63 13.46 -4.78
N ALA A 44 10.16 12.83 -3.69
CA ALA A 44 10.26 13.42 -2.36
C ALA A 44 11.72 13.73 -1.99
N TRP A 45 12.65 12.80 -2.17
CA TRP A 45 14.08 13.02 -1.90
C TRP A 45 14.68 14.12 -2.76
N LEU A 46 14.22 14.29 -4.00
CA LEU A 46 14.62 15.41 -4.83
C LEU A 46 14.11 16.76 -4.26
N ALA A 47 12.89 16.78 -3.72
CA ALA A 47 12.35 17.99 -3.09
C ALA A 47 13.12 18.35 -1.81
N ASP A 48 13.52 17.37 -1.00
CA ASP A 48 14.35 17.58 0.19
C ASP A 48 15.75 18.12 -0.19
N PHE A 49 16.38 17.53 -1.20
CA PHE A 49 17.62 18.04 -1.75
C PHE A 49 17.53 19.51 -2.17
N VAL A 50 16.45 19.91 -2.88
CA VAL A 50 16.21 21.30 -3.30
C VAL A 50 16.05 22.19 -2.07
N MET A 51 15.33 21.73 -1.07
CA MET A 51 15.16 22.47 0.21
C MET A 51 16.53 22.77 0.85
N VAL A 52 17.39 21.75 1.01
CA VAL A 52 18.71 21.91 1.65
C VAL A 52 19.60 22.86 0.85
N VAL A 53 19.63 22.74 -0.48
CA VAL A 53 20.42 23.62 -1.36
C VAL A 53 19.96 25.08 -1.22
N LEU A 54 18.65 25.32 -1.27
CA LEU A 54 18.11 26.68 -1.25
C LEU A 54 18.13 27.32 0.16
N SER A 55 18.12 26.51 1.22
CA SER A 55 18.20 27.00 2.61
C SER A 55 19.54 27.70 2.92
N ALA A 56 20.58 27.43 2.15
CA ALA A 56 21.87 28.13 2.27
C ALA A 56 21.85 29.52 1.64
N SER A 57 20.75 29.94 0.98
CA SER A 57 20.65 31.25 0.34
C SER A 57 20.34 32.36 1.34
N GLN A 58 20.84 33.58 1.06
CA GLN A 58 20.45 34.79 1.78
C GLN A 58 19.23 35.49 1.13
N ASN A 59 18.77 35.01 -0.03
CA ASN A 59 17.65 35.59 -0.72
C ASN A 59 16.32 35.09 -0.15
N GLN A 60 15.48 35.98 0.34
CA GLN A 60 14.19 35.61 0.95
C GLN A 60 13.24 34.85 0.02
N VAL A 61 13.28 35.10 -1.30
CA VAL A 61 12.46 34.36 -2.25
C VAL A 61 12.95 32.90 -2.35
N LEU A 62 14.28 32.70 -2.40
CA LEU A 62 14.85 31.35 -2.43
C LEU A 62 14.62 30.61 -1.12
N LEU A 63 14.67 31.28 0.01
CA LEU A 63 14.28 30.70 1.30
C LEU A 63 12.80 30.32 1.31
N GLY A 64 11.91 31.13 0.73
CA GLY A 64 10.50 30.77 0.57
C GLY A 64 10.30 29.53 -0.29
N VAL A 65 11.08 29.36 -1.36
CA VAL A 65 11.06 28.16 -2.20
C VAL A 65 11.64 26.95 -1.45
N ALA A 66 12.66 27.14 -0.60
CA ALA A 66 13.18 26.08 0.26
C ALA A 66 12.10 25.52 1.19
N GLU A 67 11.38 26.40 1.89
CA GLU A 67 10.29 26.01 2.78
C GLU A 67 9.12 25.35 2.02
N LEU A 68 8.79 25.86 0.82
CA LEU A 68 7.82 25.19 -0.05
C LEU A 68 8.29 23.78 -0.42
N SER A 69 9.58 23.60 -0.74
CA SER A 69 10.15 22.30 -1.08
C SER A 69 10.03 21.30 0.07
N LEU A 70 10.20 21.74 1.33
CA LEU A 70 9.97 20.92 2.52
C LEU A 70 8.51 20.45 2.62
N THR A 71 7.55 21.35 2.37
CA THR A 71 6.13 20.96 2.40
C THR A 71 5.76 20.02 1.24
N VAL A 72 6.38 20.20 0.08
CA VAL A 72 6.25 19.28 -1.07
C VAL A 72 6.86 17.92 -0.74
N PHE A 73 8.04 17.88 -0.11
CA PHE A 73 8.62 16.62 0.40
C PHE A 73 7.64 15.88 1.31
N ALA A 74 7.09 16.56 2.32
CA ALA A 74 6.12 15.96 3.24
C ALA A 74 4.87 15.44 2.53
N ALA A 75 4.34 16.21 1.57
CA ALA A 75 3.21 15.82 0.74
C ALA A 75 3.51 14.56 -0.10
N LEU A 76 4.70 14.49 -0.71
CA LEU A 76 5.11 13.37 -1.54
C LEU A 76 5.37 12.10 -0.72
N ILE A 77 5.94 12.22 0.50
CA ILE A 77 6.06 11.10 1.44
C ILE A 77 4.65 10.59 1.81
N PHE A 78 3.71 11.48 2.09
CA PHE A 78 2.34 11.10 2.43
C PHE A 78 1.63 10.38 1.26
N VAL A 79 1.70 10.96 0.05
CA VAL A 79 1.11 10.34 -1.15
C VAL A 79 1.81 9.02 -1.49
N GLY A 80 3.14 8.97 -1.38
CA GLY A 80 3.91 7.73 -1.57
C GLY A 80 3.49 6.63 -0.59
N SER A 81 3.26 6.99 0.67
CA SER A 81 2.77 6.05 1.69
C SER A 81 1.37 5.53 1.38
N THR A 82 0.44 6.40 0.98
CA THR A 82 -0.91 5.96 0.56
C THR A 82 -0.87 5.09 -0.70
N LYS A 83 0.01 5.42 -1.66
CA LYS A 83 0.20 4.60 -2.87
C LYS A 83 0.80 3.24 -2.56
N LEU A 84 1.72 3.15 -1.61
CA LEU A 84 2.26 1.87 -1.16
C LEU A 84 1.18 0.99 -0.53
N LEU A 85 0.32 1.56 0.32
CA LEU A 85 -0.82 0.82 0.88
C LEU A 85 -1.78 0.33 -0.22
N GLU A 86 -2.07 1.15 -1.22
CA GLU A 86 -2.89 0.75 -2.38
C GLU A 86 -2.24 -0.40 -3.16
N GLU A 87 -0.94 -0.31 -3.43
CA GLU A 87 -0.19 -1.32 -4.16
C GLU A 87 -0.14 -2.65 -3.40
N GLU A 88 -0.11 -2.61 -2.07
CA GLU A 88 -0.13 -3.80 -1.21
C GLU A 88 -1.55 -4.26 -0.84
N SER A 89 -2.58 -3.64 -1.41
CA SER A 89 -3.97 -4.02 -1.13
C SER A 89 -4.41 -3.83 0.31
N ILE A 90 -3.74 -2.96 1.04
CA ILE A 90 -4.10 -2.61 2.41
C ILE A 90 -5.22 -1.55 2.36
N PRO A 91 -6.37 -1.79 2.99
CA PRO A 91 -7.47 -0.84 2.97
C PRO A 91 -7.09 0.48 3.65
N ILE A 92 -7.27 1.59 2.93
CA ILE A 92 -7.12 2.93 3.50
C ILE A 92 -8.48 3.34 4.08
N PRO A 93 -8.55 3.78 5.35
CA PRO A 93 -9.81 4.02 6.07
C PRO A 93 -10.79 4.95 5.36
N HIS A 94 -10.30 5.94 4.60
CA HIS A 94 -11.12 6.86 3.81
C HIS A 94 -10.44 7.22 2.50
N SER A 95 -11.21 7.22 1.40
CA SER A 95 -10.71 7.64 0.07
C SER A 95 -10.21 9.08 0.03
N THR A 96 -10.76 9.95 0.88
CA THR A 96 -10.34 11.35 1.06
C THR A 96 -8.90 11.50 1.52
N LEU A 97 -8.38 10.56 2.33
CA LEU A 97 -6.98 10.57 2.80
C LEU A 97 -5.97 10.59 1.65
N LYS A 98 -6.30 9.99 0.51
CA LYS A 98 -5.41 9.94 -0.67
C LYS A 98 -5.00 11.31 -1.18
N ASN A 99 -5.88 12.31 -1.05
CA ASN A 99 -5.69 13.66 -1.57
C ASN A 99 -5.21 14.66 -0.49
N MET A 100 -5.15 14.25 0.77
CA MET A 100 -4.77 15.17 1.85
C MET A 100 -3.33 15.68 1.76
N GLY A 101 -2.44 14.97 1.07
CA GLY A 101 -1.05 15.40 0.89
C GLY A 101 -0.91 16.80 0.27
N ILE A 102 -1.84 17.23 -0.57
CA ILE A 102 -1.82 18.55 -1.19
C ILE A 102 -2.05 19.70 -0.20
N ILE A 103 -2.60 19.40 0.98
CA ILE A 103 -2.93 20.43 1.99
C ILE A 103 -1.65 21.11 2.49
N ALA A 104 -0.56 20.38 2.71
CA ALA A 104 0.67 20.93 3.26
C ALA A 104 1.25 22.04 2.39
N PRO A 105 1.57 21.84 1.10
CA PRO A 105 2.09 22.90 0.26
C PRO A 105 1.06 24.01 -0.01
N THR A 106 -0.23 23.70 -0.11
CA THR A 106 -1.27 24.74 -0.31
C THR A 106 -1.37 25.64 0.91
N PHE A 107 -1.38 25.08 2.11
CA PHE A 107 -1.43 25.85 3.34
C PHE A 107 -0.19 26.74 3.50
N TYR A 108 0.99 26.21 3.19
CA TYR A 108 2.22 26.99 3.21
C TYR A 108 2.19 28.14 2.19
N CYS A 109 1.75 27.90 0.95
CA CYS A 109 1.61 28.97 -0.06
C CYS A 109 0.72 30.11 0.44
N PHE A 110 -0.39 29.78 1.12
CA PHE A 110 -1.27 30.78 1.71
C PHE A 110 -0.54 31.60 2.79
N VAL A 111 0.15 30.94 3.72
CA VAL A 111 0.91 31.60 4.78
C VAL A 111 2.02 32.49 4.20
N TYR A 112 2.75 31.99 3.20
CA TYR A 112 3.78 32.76 2.51
C TYR A 112 3.21 33.99 1.79
N LEU A 113 2.03 33.86 1.18
CA LEU A 113 1.35 35.01 0.56
C LEU A 113 0.97 36.06 1.61
N VAL A 114 0.42 35.64 2.75
CA VAL A 114 0.13 36.56 3.87
C VAL A 114 1.41 37.26 4.35
N TYR A 115 2.50 36.50 4.54
CA TYR A 115 3.81 37.05 4.88
C TYR A 115 4.25 38.16 3.89
N ARG A 116 4.08 37.91 2.59
CA ARG A 116 4.49 38.91 1.54
C ARG A 116 3.60 40.14 1.48
N LEU A 117 2.35 40.05 1.93
CA LEU A 117 1.37 41.14 1.88
C LEU A 117 1.30 41.93 3.18
N THR A 118 1.93 41.48 4.27
CA THR A 118 1.96 42.20 5.55
C THR A 118 3.07 43.25 5.59
N GLU A 119 2.84 44.36 6.29
CA GLU A 119 3.82 45.43 6.44
C GLU A 119 5.00 45.05 7.37
N ASN A 120 4.74 44.16 8.35
CA ASN A 120 5.73 43.68 9.31
C ASN A 120 5.80 42.12 9.26
N PRO A 121 6.43 41.56 8.24
CA PRO A 121 6.48 40.13 8.06
C PRO A 121 7.40 39.44 9.09
N ASP A 122 6.91 38.39 9.73
CA ASP A 122 7.71 37.52 10.60
C ASP A 122 8.12 36.24 9.83
N TRP A 123 9.39 36.21 9.42
CA TRP A 123 9.94 35.06 8.72
C TRP A 123 10.01 33.81 9.60
N ALA A 124 10.31 34.00 10.89
CA ALA A 124 10.39 32.87 11.82
C ALA A 124 9.03 32.17 11.98
N LEU A 125 7.94 32.93 11.99
CA LEU A 125 6.58 32.35 11.97
C LEU A 125 6.31 31.55 10.69
N THR A 126 6.71 32.13 9.54
CA THR A 126 6.48 31.47 8.23
C THR A 126 7.26 30.16 8.12
N ALA A 127 8.53 30.14 8.50
CA ALA A 127 9.37 28.96 8.55
C ALA A 127 8.86 27.95 9.60
N GLY A 128 8.45 28.44 10.78
CA GLY A 128 7.87 27.61 11.82
C GLY A 128 6.59 26.87 11.38
N VAL A 129 5.71 27.55 10.63
CA VAL A 129 4.51 26.92 10.06
C VAL A 129 4.89 25.84 9.05
N SER A 130 5.88 26.09 8.19
CA SER A 130 6.37 25.09 7.22
C SER A 130 6.86 23.84 7.93
N LEU A 131 7.74 23.98 8.92
CA LEU A 131 8.28 22.89 9.72
C LEU A 131 7.18 22.12 10.46
N GLY A 132 6.26 22.82 11.12
CA GLY A 132 5.17 22.20 11.89
C GLY A 132 4.21 21.39 11.02
N VAL A 133 3.76 21.97 9.90
CA VAL A 133 2.86 21.30 8.95
C VAL A 133 3.56 20.12 8.29
N SER A 134 4.79 20.28 7.82
CA SER A 134 5.57 19.20 7.21
C SER A 134 5.80 18.06 8.20
N GLY A 135 6.18 18.39 9.44
CA GLY A 135 6.35 17.42 10.50
C GLY A 135 5.09 16.62 10.78
N ALA A 136 3.92 17.27 10.83
CA ALA A 136 2.64 16.59 11.04
C ALA A 136 2.29 15.62 9.90
N PHE A 137 2.52 16.02 8.64
CA PHE A 137 2.27 15.15 7.48
C PHE A 137 3.26 13.99 7.41
N VAL A 138 4.55 14.22 7.71
CA VAL A 138 5.55 13.15 7.77
C VAL A 138 5.22 12.18 8.91
N PHE A 139 4.88 12.68 10.09
CA PHE A 139 4.45 11.84 11.22
C PHE A 139 3.24 10.98 10.86
N ALA A 140 2.20 11.57 10.27
CA ALA A 140 1.02 10.85 9.81
C ALA A 140 1.37 9.78 8.76
N SER A 141 2.32 10.08 7.84
CA SER A 141 2.81 9.13 6.84
C SER A 141 3.44 7.89 7.49
N GLY A 142 4.24 8.11 8.54
CA GLY A 142 4.79 7.00 9.33
C GLY A 142 3.68 6.13 9.92
N LEU A 143 2.70 6.72 10.61
CA LEU A 143 1.59 5.97 11.20
C LEU A 143 0.80 5.18 10.16
N LEU A 144 0.57 5.73 8.97
CA LEU A 144 -0.09 5.04 7.85
C LEU A 144 0.68 3.79 7.41
N LEU A 145 2.00 3.78 7.48
CA LEU A 145 2.83 2.66 7.02
C LEU A 145 2.92 1.50 8.03
N ARG A 146 2.37 1.64 9.24
CA ARG A 146 2.43 0.54 10.24
C ARG A 146 1.92 -0.80 9.72
N PRO A 147 0.80 -0.91 8.96
CA PRO A 147 0.28 -2.19 8.49
C PRO A 147 1.21 -2.93 7.52
N ILE A 148 2.10 -2.23 6.81
CA ILE A 148 3.04 -2.89 5.89
C ILE A 148 4.09 -3.76 6.60
N GLU A 149 4.21 -3.65 7.93
CA GLU A 149 5.10 -4.51 8.72
C GLU A 149 4.75 -5.99 8.61
N GLU A 150 3.49 -6.32 8.39
CA GLU A 150 3.05 -7.71 8.17
C GLU A 150 3.67 -8.31 6.92
N ILE A 151 3.88 -7.50 5.87
CA ILE A 151 4.43 -7.91 4.57
C ILE A 151 5.96 -7.84 4.59
N TYR A 152 6.50 -6.66 4.91
CA TYR A 152 7.94 -6.36 4.76
C TYR A 152 8.77 -6.59 6.03
N LYS A 153 8.14 -6.98 7.15
CA LYS A 153 8.80 -7.34 8.42
C LYS A 153 9.74 -6.22 8.92
N ARG A 154 11.00 -6.57 9.19
CA ARG A 154 12.00 -5.66 9.78
C ARG A 154 12.26 -4.39 8.94
N PRO A 155 12.40 -4.43 7.59
CA PRO A 155 12.54 -3.21 6.79
C PRO A 155 11.40 -2.20 6.98
N ALA A 156 10.16 -2.67 7.02
CA ALA A 156 9.00 -1.81 7.25
C ALA A 156 8.99 -1.18 8.64
N ARG A 157 9.35 -1.95 9.67
CA ARG A 157 9.44 -1.45 11.05
C ARG A 157 10.46 -0.32 11.18
N ILE A 158 11.65 -0.48 10.58
CA ILE A 158 12.69 0.55 10.62
C ILE A 158 12.21 1.80 9.88
N LEU A 159 11.61 1.66 8.70
CA LEU A 159 11.07 2.78 7.93
C LEU A 159 9.96 3.51 8.69
N TYR A 160 9.00 2.78 9.23
CA TYR A 160 7.93 3.34 10.06
C TYR A 160 8.48 4.24 11.17
N TRP A 161 9.39 3.69 12.00
CA TRP A 161 9.97 4.46 13.11
C TRP A 161 10.84 5.63 12.64
N SER A 162 11.61 5.47 11.56
CA SER A 162 12.41 6.57 11.01
C SER A 162 11.54 7.74 10.58
N ILE A 163 10.42 7.48 9.89
CA ILE A 163 9.48 8.52 9.43
C ILE A 163 8.75 9.15 10.62
N VAL A 164 8.28 8.34 11.59
CA VAL A 164 7.60 8.85 12.79
C VAL A 164 8.51 9.75 13.60
N LEU A 165 9.75 9.34 13.84
CA LEU A 165 10.72 10.11 14.62
C LEU A 165 11.15 11.38 13.89
N PHE A 166 11.29 11.33 12.55
CA PHE A 166 11.60 12.51 11.77
C PHE A 166 10.46 13.54 11.81
N GLY A 167 9.20 13.11 11.65
CA GLY A 167 8.05 13.99 11.79
C GLY A 167 7.93 14.59 13.20
N LEU A 168 8.14 13.78 14.24
CA LEU A 168 8.17 14.24 15.62
C LEU A 168 9.32 15.24 15.89
N HIS A 169 10.44 15.13 15.20
CA HIS A 169 11.55 16.05 15.31
C HIS A 169 11.23 17.42 14.66
N LEU A 170 10.57 17.42 13.50
CA LEU A 170 10.22 18.65 12.78
C LEU A 170 9.19 19.52 13.51
N ILE A 171 8.23 18.92 14.20
CA ILE A 171 7.16 19.67 14.90
C ILE A 171 7.74 20.59 15.97
N PRO A 172 8.53 20.15 16.96
CA PRO A 172 9.13 21.05 17.95
C PRO A 172 10.25 21.93 17.37
N ALA A 173 10.89 21.53 16.27
CA ALA A 173 11.88 22.35 15.57
C ALA A 173 11.28 23.68 15.08
N ALA A 174 9.97 23.73 14.82
CA ALA A 174 9.23 24.96 14.52
C ALA A 174 9.36 26.03 15.62
N ILE A 175 9.53 25.61 16.87
CA ILE A 175 9.66 26.49 18.02
C ILE A 175 11.14 26.60 18.46
N PHE A 176 11.78 25.44 18.63
CA PHE A 176 13.15 25.41 19.17
C PHE A 176 14.20 25.88 18.18
N GLY A 177 13.94 25.84 16.87
CA GLY A 177 14.82 26.41 15.83
C GLY A 177 15.11 27.91 15.98
N LEU A 178 14.32 28.63 16.78
CA LEU A 178 14.56 30.02 17.11
C LEU A 178 15.73 30.21 18.12
N TYR A 179 16.16 29.14 18.78
CA TYR A 179 17.16 29.20 19.83
C TYR A 179 18.52 28.68 19.34
N ILE A 180 19.59 29.48 19.52
CA ILE A 180 20.95 29.16 19.07
C ILE A 180 21.45 27.82 19.63
N TRP A 181 21.11 27.48 20.89
CA TRP A 181 21.55 26.26 21.54
C TRP A 181 20.95 25.01 20.86
N TYR A 182 19.77 25.12 20.22
CA TYR A 182 19.11 24.01 19.56
C TYR A 182 19.70 23.71 18.19
N LEU A 183 20.25 24.69 17.48
CA LEU A 183 20.70 24.51 16.09
C LEU A 183 21.66 23.34 15.90
N PRO A 184 22.75 23.16 16.69
CA PRO A 184 23.64 22.00 16.53
C PRO A 184 22.94 20.68 16.78
N ILE A 185 22.08 20.63 17.79
CA ILE A 185 21.31 19.42 18.14
C ILE A 185 20.31 19.10 17.05
N GLY A 186 19.55 20.10 16.60
CA GLY A 186 18.54 19.97 15.56
C GLY A 186 19.12 19.47 14.24
N PHE A 187 20.22 20.10 13.76
CA PHE A 187 20.89 19.67 12.53
C PHE A 187 21.47 18.27 12.62
N THR A 188 22.12 17.92 13.72
CA THR A 188 22.67 16.57 13.93
C THR A 188 21.56 15.53 13.95
N LEU A 189 20.49 15.77 14.68
CA LEU A 189 19.36 14.83 14.79
C LEU A 189 18.62 14.71 13.45
N SER A 190 18.36 15.82 12.76
CA SER A 190 17.80 15.81 11.40
C SER A 190 18.64 14.96 10.46
N THR A 191 19.96 15.14 10.43
CA THR A 191 20.88 14.40 9.58
C THR A 191 20.79 12.90 9.83
N ILE A 192 20.83 12.48 11.10
CA ILE A 192 20.75 11.06 11.48
C ILE A 192 19.40 10.46 11.04
N LEU A 193 18.31 11.19 11.27
CA LEU A 193 16.96 10.72 10.94
C LEU A 193 16.74 10.68 9.42
N THR A 194 17.21 11.69 8.67
CA THR A 194 17.14 11.71 7.20
C THR A 194 17.90 10.53 6.59
N ILE A 195 19.15 10.30 7.01
CA ILE A 195 19.95 9.15 6.53
C ILE A 195 19.28 7.83 6.89
N SER A 196 18.75 7.69 8.12
CA SER A 196 18.03 6.50 8.55
C SER A 196 16.79 6.25 7.71
N MET A 197 16.01 7.30 7.40
CA MET A 197 14.81 7.23 6.57
C MET A 197 15.16 6.89 5.11
N ALA A 198 16.16 7.54 4.52
CA ALA A 198 16.63 7.27 3.17
C ALA A 198 17.11 5.81 3.03
N TYR A 199 17.93 5.34 3.96
CA TYR A 199 18.42 3.97 3.97
C TYR A 199 17.30 2.95 4.13
N SER A 200 16.39 3.16 5.09
CA SER A 200 15.30 2.21 5.35
C SER A 200 14.30 2.16 4.20
N MET A 201 14.03 3.31 3.55
CA MET A 201 13.18 3.38 2.37
C MET A 201 13.80 2.65 1.18
N TYR A 202 15.09 2.84 0.92
CA TYR A 202 15.80 2.08 -0.10
C TYR A 202 15.81 0.59 0.21
N ARG A 203 16.06 0.20 1.46
CA ARG A 203 16.04 -1.22 1.89
C ARG A 203 14.68 -1.85 1.68
N LEU A 204 13.59 -1.15 2.00
CA LEU A 204 12.23 -1.64 1.77
C LEU A 204 11.94 -1.79 0.28
N THR A 205 12.23 -0.76 -0.52
CA THR A 205 11.95 -0.77 -1.97
C THR A 205 12.83 -1.76 -2.74
N SER A 206 13.92 -2.25 -2.12
CA SER A 206 14.81 -3.27 -2.70
C SER A 206 14.48 -4.69 -2.25
N THR A 207 13.45 -4.91 -1.44
CA THR A 207 13.03 -6.26 -1.04
C THR A 207 12.37 -7.00 -2.20
N ARG A 208 12.45 -8.34 -2.18
CA ARG A 208 11.76 -9.16 -3.19
C ARG A 208 10.27 -8.93 -3.16
N GLU A 209 9.69 -8.83 -2.00
CA GLU A 209 8.27 -8.56 -1.78
C GLU A 209 7.84 -7.23 -2.44
N PHE A 210 8.68 -6.20 -2.38
CA PHE A 210 8.42 -4.94 -3.07
C PHE A 210 8.61 -5.06 -4.58
N LEU A 211 9.64 -5.72 -5.05
CA LEU A 211 9.94 -5.87 -6.47
C LEU A 211 8.95 -6.81 -7.17
N ASP A 212 8.59 -7.91 -6.51
CA ASP A 212 7.67 -8.93 -7.02
C ASP A 212 6.20 -8.56 -6.78
N GLY A 213 5.89 -7.78 -5.75
CA GLY A 213 4.53 -7.33 -5.42
C GLY A 213 3.89 -6.42 -6.48
N SER A 214 4.73 -5.84 -7.34
CA SER A 214 4.31 -5.20 -8.60
C SER A 214 4.36 -6.18 -9.78
N GLY A 215 4.64 -7.46 -9.52
CA GLY A 215 4.51 -8.48 -10.56
C GLY A 215 3.19 -8.22 -11.24
N GLU A 216 3.20 -7.94 -12.54
CA GLU A 216 2.01 -7.90 -13.35
C GLU A 216 1.13 -9.04 -12.87
N ILE A 217 0.08 -8.71 -12.12
CA ILE A 217 -0.98 -9.65 -11.87
C ILE A 217 -1.50 -9.89 -13.28
N LYS A 218 -0.93 -10.89 -13.95
CA LYS A 218 -1.32 -11.23 -15.31
C LYS A 218 -2.77 -11.61 -15.20
N ALA A 219 -3.61 -10.82 -15.86
CA ALA A 219 -4.99 -11.23 -16.05
C ALA A 219 -4.94 -12.69 -16.48
N PRO A 220 -5.55 -13.60 -15.72
CA PRO A 220 -5.49 -15.01 -16.09
C PRO A 220 -6.05 -15.14 -17.50
N LYS A 221 -5.34 -15.84 -18.39
CA LYS A 221 -5.83 -16.17 -19.75
C LYS A 221 -6.94 -17.23 -19.66
N ILE A 222 -7.96 -16.94 -18.87
CA ILE A 222 -9.12 -17.79 -18.65
C ILE A 222 -10.34 -17.00 -19.11
N HIS A 223 -11.28 -17.67 -19.79
CA HIS A 223 -12.51 -17.03 -20.24
C HIS A 223 -13.28 -16.45 -19.05
N HIS A 224 -13.82 -15.24 -19.22
CA HIS A 224 -14.76 -14.66 -18.26
C HIS A 224 -16.01 -15.53 -18.14
N GLY A 225 -16.54 -15.68 -16.95
CA GLY A 225 -17.74 -16.43 -16.67
C GLY A 225 -17.52 -17.61 -15.72
N THR A 226 -18.36 -18.65 -15.82
CA THR A 226 -18.28 -19.82 -14.96
C THR A 226 -17.69 -21.02 -15.71
N ILE A 227 -16.79 -21.75 -15.04
CA ILE A 227 -16.15 -22.95 -15.57
C ILE A 227 -16.34 -24.07 -14.55
N ILE A 228 -16.87 -25.22 -14.99
CA ILE A 228 -16.96 -26.43 -14.17
C ILE A 228 -15.84 -27.37 -14.63
N VAL A 229 -15.01 -27.79 -13.69
CA VAL A 229 -13.86 -28.67 -13.96
C VAL A 229 -13.83 -29.84 -13.01
N SER A 230 -13.30 -30.96 -13.49
CA SER A 230 -12.98 -32.09 -12.63
C SER A 230 -11.71 -31.82 -11.81
N PRO A 231 -11.47 -32.53 -10.69
CA PRO A 231 -10.25 -32.40 -9.91
C PRO A 231 -8.96 -32.63 -10.72
N LYS A 232 -9.00 -33.48 -11.74
CA LYS A 232 -7.85 -33.71 -12.64
C LYS A 232 -7.59 -32.51 -13.56
N GLU A 233 -8.63 -31.95 -14.16
CA GLU A 233 -8.52 -30.74 -15.00
C GLU A 233 -8.08 -29.53 -14.18
N PHE A 234 -8.56 -29.43 -12.94
CA PHE A 234 -8.18 -28.35 -12.04
C PHE A 234 -6.67 -28.36 -11.75
N GLN A 235 -6.05 -29.51 -11.57
CA GLN A 235 -4.60 -29.60 -11.41
C GLN A 235 -3.82 -28.97 -12.59
N SER A 236 -4.32 -29.14 -13.82
CA SER A 236 -3.70 -28.53 -14.99
C SER A 236 -3.90 -27.00 -15.05
N LEU A 237 -4.98 -26.49 -14.44
CA LEU A 237 -5.26 -25.05 -14.36
C LEU A 237 -4.42 -24.35 -13.29
N LEU A 238 -3.98 -25.06 -12.24
CA LEU A 238 -3.18 -24.46 -11.16
C LEU A 238 -1.94 -23.74 -11.68
N GLN A 239 -1.24 -24.31 -12.68
CA GLN A 239 -0.07 -23.67 -13.29
C GLN A 239 -0.39 -22.35 -13.99
N LYS A 240 -1.60 -22.25 -14.58
CA LYS A 240 -2.07 -21.01 -15.24
C LYS A 240 -2.50 -19.95 -14.24
N LEU A 241 -2.83 -20.37 -13.01
CA LEU A 241 -3.31 -19.52 -11.93
C LEU A 241 -2.20 -19.10 -10.95
N GLU A 242 -0.95 -19.54 -11.11
CA GLU A 242 0.15 -19.33 -10.16
C GLU A 242 0.39 -17.86 -9.82
N ASN A 243 0.22 -16.96 -10.80
CA ASN A 243 0.39 -15.52 -10.62
C ASN A 243 -0.91 -14.72 -10.78
N ALA A 244 -2.07 -15.40 -10.74
CA ALA A 244 -3.36 -14.74 -10.83
C ALA A 244 -3.88 -14.34 -9.44
N PRO A 245 -4.65 -13.24 -9.33
CA PRO A 245 -5.39 -12.96 -8.13
C PRO A 245 -6.50 -14.01 -7.98
N VAL A 246 -6.43 -14.80 -6.93
CA VAL A 246 -7.38 -15.88 -6.67
C VAL A 246 -7.95 -15.79 -5.28
N LEU A 247 -9.27 -15.87 -5.16
CA LEU A 247 -9.98 -16.19 -3.94
C LEU A 247 -10.39 -17.66 -4.00
N ALA A 248 -9.97 -18.46 -3.04
CA ALA A 248 -10.26 -19.89 -3.02
C ALA A 248 -10.99 -20.30 -1.74
N PHE A 249 -12.13 -20.95 -1.90
CA PHE A 249 -12.86 -21.69 -0.86
C PHE A 249 -12.55 -23.16 -1.03
N LEU A 250 -11.63 -23.69 -0.21
CA LEU A 250 -11.07 -25.02 -0.38
C LEU A 250 -11.49 -25.97 0.75
N ARG A 251 -11.69 -27.23 0.37
CA ARG A 251 -11.75 -28.36 1.31
C ARG A 251 -10.42 -29.10 1.38
N ASP A 252 -9.65 -29.11 0.29
CA ASP A 252 -8.32 -29.70 0.25
C ASP A 252 -7.26 -28.61 0.12
N LEU A 253 -6.48 -28.39 1.20
CA LEU A 253 -5.44 -27.36 1.25
C LEU A 253 -4.22 -27.65 0.35
N LYS A 254 -4.11 -28.84 -0.25
CA LYS A 254 -3.06 -29.12 -1.24
C LYS A 254 -3.19 -28.25 -2.50
N TYR A 255 -4.39 -27.75 -2.77
CA TYR A 255 -4.66 -26.86 -3.90
C TYR A 255 -4.42 -25.38 -3.61
N ALA A 256 -4.05 -25.01 -2.37
CA ALA A 256 -3.77 -23.64 -2.01
C ALA A 256 -2.55 -23.09 -2.76
N GLY A 257 -2.76 -22.15 -3.68
CA GLY A 257 -1.70 -21.46 -4.41
C GLY A 257 -0.97 -20.44 -3.56
N LYS A 258 0.29 -20.18 -3.90
CA LYS A 258 1.09 -19.15 -3.24
C LYS A 258 0.53 -17.76 -3.60
N GLY A 259 0.22 -16.94 -2.59
CA GLY A 259 -0.35 -15.60 -2.79
C GLY A 259 -1.86 -15.56 -2.98
N TRP A 260 -2.55 -16.70 -2.92
CA TRP A 260 -4.01 -16.76 -2.99
C TRP A 260 -4.66 -16.34 -1.68
N LYS A 261 -5.81 -15.68 -1.75
CA LYS A 261 -6.69 -15.46 -0.61
C LYS A 261 -7.50 -16.73 -0.35
N THR A 262 -6.98 -17.60 0.52
CA THR A 262 -7.53 -18.95 0.73
C THR A 262 -8.31 -19.04 2.02
N TYR A 263 -9.56 -19.52 1.94
CA TYR A 263 -10.38 -19.89 3.09
C TYR A 263 -10.61 -21.41 3.12
N PHE A 264 -10.33 -21.99 4.28
CA PHE A 264 -10.61 -23.41 4.53
C PHE A 264 -12.05 -23.58 5.01
N VAL A 265 -12.84 -24.36 4.27
CA VAL A 265 -14.25 -24.60 4.61
C VAL A 265 -14.34 -25.84 5.52
N THR A 266 -14.73 -25.60 6.78
CA THR A 266 -14.79 -26.66 7.80
C THR A 266 -15.78 -26.30 8.91
N ALA A 267 -16.43 -27.33 9.47
CA ALA A 267 -17.31 -27.19 10.65
C ALA A 267 -16.52 -27.11 11.97
N VAL A 268 -15.21 -27.38 11.94
CA VAL A 268 -14.34 -27.40 13.14
C VAL A 268 -13.41 -26.20 13.08
N PRO A 269 -13.22 -25.47 14.19
CA PRO A 269 -12.23 -24.38 14.26
C PRO A 269 -10.83 -24.89 13.92
N PHE A 270 -10.18 -24.28 12.93
CA PHE A 270 -8.87 -24.65 12.47
C PHE A 270 -8.04 -23.40 12.18
N ARG A 271 -6.78 -23.37 12.62
CA ARG A 271 -5.83 -22.31 12.30
C ARG A 271 -4.57 -22.89 11.66
N LYS A 272 -4.16 -22.32 10.55
CA LYS A 272 -2.89 -22.61 9.87
C LYS A 272 -2.31 -21.31 9.30
N GLU A 273 -0.99 -21.17 9.31
CA GLU A 273 -0.31 -19.91 8.97
C GLU A 273 -0.50 -19.43 7.51
N ASN A 274 -0.86 -20.30 6.58
CA ASN A 274 -0.95 -19.98 5.16
C ASN A 274 -2.39 -19.86 4.62
N ILE A 275 -3.39 -19.65 5.50
CA ILE A 275 -4.78 -19.47 5.09
C ILE A 275 -5.32 -18.14 5.63
N SER A 276 -6.19 -17.49 4.86
CA SER A 276 -6.84 -16.22 5.25
C SER A 276 -7.87 -16.39 6.36
N GLY A 277 -8.35 -17.62 6.58
CA GLY A 277 -9.29 -17.96 7.66
C GLY A 277 -10.03 -19.27 7.43
N THR A 278 -10.94 -19.58 8.35
CA THR A 278 -11.87 -20.72 8.24
C THR A 278 -13.29 -20.22 8.11
N LEU A 279 -14.11 -20.95 7.36
CA LEU A 279 -15.52 -20.67 7.16
C LEU A 279 -16.36 -21.91 7.48
N ASN A 280 -17.48 -21.69 8.18
CA ASN A 280 -18.42 -22.75 8.44
C ASN A 280 -19.17 -23.09 7.15
N PRO A 281 -19.36 -24.37 6.80
CA PRO A 281 -20.08 -24.79 5.59
C PRO A 281 -21.53 -24.30 5.53
N THR A 282 -22.16 -23.98 6.67
CA THR A 282 -23.52 -23.42 6.70
C THR A 282 -23.58 -21.93 6.37
N ASP A 283 -22.45 -21.21 6.36
CA ASP A 283 -22.41 -19.76 6.22
C ASP A 283 -22.19 -19.32 4.75
N LEU A 284 -23.09 -19.74 3.87
CA LEU A 284 -23.07 -19.38 2.44
C LEU A 284 -23.18 -17.87 2.21
N ALA A 285 -23.85 -17.16 3.12
CA ALA A 285 -23.99 -15.69 3.04
C ALA A 285 -22.62 -15.01 3.18
N LYS A 286 -21.81 -15.42 4.16
CA LYS A 286 -20.47 -14.91 4.39
C LYS A 286 -19.51 -15.24 3.25
N MET A 287 -19.61 -16.45 2.68
CA MET A 287 -18.84 -16.80 1.49
C MET A 287 -19.18 -15.87 0.32
N THR A 288 -20.47 -15.56 0.11
CA THR A 288 -20.92 -14.62 -0.92
C THR A 288 -20.38 -13.21 -0.69
N GLU A 289 -20.43 -12.71 0.56
CA GLU A 289 -19.92 -11.39 0.93
C GLU A 289 -18.43 -11.27 0.66
N ILE A 290 -17.64 -12.25 1.08
CA ILE A 290 -16.19 -12.29 0.84
C ILE A 290 -15.89 -12.31 -0.66
N ALA A 291 -16.62 -13.09 -1.44
CA ALA A 291 -16.46 -13.14 -2.90
C ALA A 291 -16.82 -11.80 -3.56
N PHE A 292 -17.90 -11.15 -3.11
CA PHE A 292 -18.30 -9.84 -3.60
C PHE A 292 -17.22 -8.79 -3.32
N GLN A 293 -16.75 -8.68 -2.07
CA GLN A 293 -15.71 -7.73 -1.68
C GLN A 293 -14.41 -7.95 -2.47
N TYR A 294 -14.03 -9.21 -2.66
CA TYR A 294 -12.85 -9.57 -3.44
C TYR A 294 -12.99 -9.19 -4.92
N LEU A 295 -14.11 -9.51 -5.56
CA LEU A 295 -14.36 -9.20 -6.97
C LEU A 295 -14.52 -7.68 -7.19
N GLU A 296 -15.12 -6.96 -6.24
CA GLU A 296 -15.18 -5.50 -6.24
C GLU A 296 -13.78 -4.88 -6.22
N GLU A 297 -12.90 -5.41 -5.37
CA GLU A 297 -11.53 -4.93 -5.24
C GLU A 297 -10.71 -5.19 -6.49
N THR A 298 -10.78 -6.39 -7.07
CA THR A 298 -10.06 -6.74 -8.31
C THR A 298 -10.59 -5.97 -9.51
N SER A 299 -11.92 -5.80 -9.63
CA SER A 299 -12.56 -5.00 -10.68
C SER A 299 -12.15 -3.53 -10.64
N ARG A 300 -12.07 -2.91 -9.45
CA ARG A 300 -11.56 -1.53 -9.30
C ARG A 300 -10.12 -1.37 -9.78
N ARG A 301 -9.35 -2.45 -9.78
CA ARG A 301 -7.96 -2.48 -10.28
C ARG A 301 -7.86 -2.77 -11.77
N GLY A 302 -8.99 -3.03 -12.43
CA GLY A 302 -9.03 -3.43 -13.84
C GLY A 302 -8.49 -4.85 -14.08
N ILE A 303 -8.48 -5.71 -13.06
CA ILE A 303 -7.96 -7.08 -13.12
C ILE A 303 -9.13 -8.05 -12.93
N PRO A 304 -9.35 -9.02 -13.83
CA PRO A 304 -10.37 -10.03 -13.65
C PRO A 304 -10.02 -10.94 -12.46
N GLY A 305 -10.82 -10.90 -11.40
CA GLY A 305 -10.66 -11.76 -10.23
C GLY A 305 -11.13 -13.19 -10.52
N VAL A 306 -10.46 -14.17 -9.93
CA VAL A 306 -10.86 -15.58 -10.01
C VAL A 306 -11.37 -16.05 -8.66
N VAL A 307 -12.55 -16.65 -8.63
CA VAL A 307 -13.12 -17.30 -7.45
C VAL A 307 -13.15 -18.80 -7.68
N ILE A 308 -12.59 -19.58 -6.76
CA ILE A 308 -12.54 -21.05 -6.82
C ILE A 308 -13.38 -21.62 -5.69
N ILE A 309 -14.18 -22.61 -6.00
CA ILE A 309 -14.94 -23.42 -5.03
C ILE A 309 -14.61 -24.90 -5.25
N ASP A 310 -13.91 -25.50 -4.27
CA ASP A 310 -13.50 -26.91 -4.24
C ASP A 310 -14.18 -27.64 -3.07
N CYS A 311 -15.30 -27.15 -2.61
CA CYS A 311 -15.95 -27.70 -1.42
C CYS A 311 -17.44 -27.97 -1.62
N LEU A 312 -17.91 -28.07 -2.86
CA LEU A 312 -19.33 -28.13 -3.16
C LEU A 312 -19.99 -29.39 -2.56
N GLU A 313 -19.34 -30.55 -2.67
CA GLU A 313 -19.79 -31.80 -2.08
C GLU A 313 -19.88 -31.70 -0.55
N TYR A 314 -18.92 -31.00 0.06
CA TYR A 314 -18.96 -30.79 1.51
C TYR A 314 -20.07 -29.80 1.91
N LEU A 315 -20.32 -28.76 1.11
CA LEU A 315 -21.42 -27.82 1.34
C LEU A 315 -22.77 -28.51 1.24
N SER A 316 -22.93 -29.50 0.35
CA SER A 316 -24.20 -30.23 0.18
C SER A 316 -24.53 -31.13 1.36
N MET A 317 -23.57 -31.51 2.19
CA MET A 317 -23.82 -32.25 3.44
C MET A 317 -24.46 -31.39 4.53
N TYR A 318 -24.28 -30.06 4.47
CA TYR A 318 -24.74 -29.12 5.51
C TYR A 318 -25.87 -28.20 5.03
N ASN A 319 -26.15 -28.13 3.74
CA ASN A 319 -27.15 -27.24 3.16
C ASN A 319 -28.08 -27.98 2.21
N SER A 320 -29.32 -27.49 2.09
CA SER A 320 -30.20 -28.00 1.04
C SER A 320 -29.66 -27.63 -0.35
N TRP A 321 -29.94 -28.46 -1.33
CA TRP A 321 -29.54 -28.22 -2.71
C TRP A 321 -30.06 -26.88 -3.25
N ASP A 322 -31.30 -26.51 -2.91
CA ASP A 322 -31.85 -25.20 -3.28
C ASP A 322 -31.04 -24.01 -2.73
N SER A 323 -30.54 -24.13 -1.49
CA SER A 323 -29.71 -23.11 -0.90
C SER A 323 -28.35 -22.96 -1.64
N ILE A 324 -27.77 -24.12 -2.04
CA ILE A 324 -26.54 -24.14 -2.82
C ILE A 324 -26.76 -23.52 -4.20
N MET A 325 -27.86 -23.87 -4.88
CA MET A 325 -28.21 -23.36 -6.20
C MET A 325 -28.40 -21.82 -6.14
N LYS A 326 -29.09 -21.30 -5.14
CA LYS A 326 -29.24 -19.85 -4.90
C LYS A 326 -27.89 -19.17 -4.64
N PHE A 327 -27.02 -19.79 -3.85
CA PHE A 327 -25.67 -19.30 -3.56
C PHE A 327 -24.83 -19.21 -4.84
N LEU A 328 -24.78 -20.28 -5.64
CA LEU A 328 -24.01 -20.33 -6.88
C LEU A 328 -24.55 -19.39 -7.96
N SER A 329 -25.89 -19.27 -8.09
CA SER A 329 -26.52 -18.28 -8.97
C SER A 329 -26.07 -16.86 -8.62
N LYS A 330 -26.12 -16.51 -7.32
CA LYS A 330 -25.70 -15.18 -6.87
C LYS A 330 -24.21 -14.94 -7.12
N LEU A 331 -23.35 -15.93 -6.90
CA LEU A 331 -21.92 -15.82 -7.21
C LEU A 331 -21.66 -15.64 -8.71
N ARG A 332 -22.36 -16.40 -9.56
CA ARG A 332 -22.30 -16.24 -11.02
C ARG A 332 -22.65 -14.81 -11.41
N ASP A 333 -23.76 -14.29 -10.92
CA ASP A 333 -24.20 -12.93 -11.25
C ASP A 333 -23.17 -11.89 -10.82
N ILE A 334 -22.57 -12.02 -9.62
CA ILE A 334 -21.51 -11.14 -9.15
C ILE A 334 -20.29 -11.23 -10.08
N VAL A 335 -19.86 -12.43 -10.43
CA VAL A 335 -18.71 -12.69 -11.32
C VAL A 335 -18.95 -12.07 -12.70
N MET A 336 -20.14 -12.23 -13.27
CA MET A 336 -20.49 -11.66 -14.57
C MET A 336 -20.48 -10.12 -14.54
N VAL A 337 -21.08 -9.52 -13.53
CA VAL A 337 -21.13 -8.05 -13.38
C VAL A 337 -19.74 -7.44 -13.14
N LYS A 338 -18.85 -8.16 -12.45
CA LYS A 338 -17.50 -7.68 -12.12
C LYS A 338 -16.43 -8.10 -13.13
N GLY A 339 -16.80 -8.83 -14.19
CA GLY A 339 -15.87 -9.27 -15.24
C GLY A 339 -14.84 -10.31 -14.75
N GLY A 340 -15.21 -11.12 -13.76
CA GLY A 340 -14.37 -12.17 -13.17
C GLY A 340 -14.57 -13.55 -13.78
N THR A 341 -14.01 -14.56 -13.10
CA THR A 341 -14.18 -15.99 -13.42
C THR A 341 -14.52 -16.78 -12.17
N LEU A 342 -15.54 -17.62 -12.24
CA LEU A 342 -15.90 -18.60 -11.21
C LEU A 342 -15.46 -19.99 -11.68
N ILE A 343 -14.63 -20.67 -10.89
CA ILE A 343 -14.20 -22.05 -11.15
C ILE A 343 -14.83 -22.95 -10.09
N LEU A 344 -15.66 -23.88 -10.52
CA LEU A 344 -16.20 -24.92 -9.66
C LEU A 344 -15.46 -26.22 -9.92
N VAL A 345 -14.86 -26.76 -8.86
CA VAL A 345 -14.19 -28.07 -8.91
C VAL A 345 -15.16 -29.13 -8.40
N ILE A 346 -15.57 -30.05 -9.25
CA ILE A 346 -16.60 -31.05 -8.96
C ILE A 346 -16.21 -32.38 -9.54
N ASP A 347 -16.29 -33.45 -8.73
CA ASP A 347 -16.26 -34.80 -9.26
C ASP A 347 -17.70 -35.22 -9.72
N LYS A 348 -17.88 -35.46 -11.01
CA LYS A 348 -19.17 -35.83 -11.56
C LYS A 348 -19.76 -37.10 -10.91
N ASN A 349 -18.91 -37.97 -10.38
CA ASN A 349 -19.34 -39.21 -9.73
C ASN A 349 -19.82 -39.00 -8.29
N SER A 350 -19.56 -37.83 -7.70
CA SER A 350 -19.95 -37.49 -6.32
C SER A 350 -21.33 -36.82 -6.20
N ILE A 351 -21.96 -36.49 -7.33
CA ILE A 351 -23.26 -35.79 -7.39
C ILE A 351 -24.21 -36.56 -8.33
N GLU A 352 -25.51 -36.64 -7.98
CA GLU A 352 -26.53 -37.19 -8.85
C GLU A 352 -26.55 -36.47 -10.21
N GLU A 353 -26.63 -37.24 -11.28
CA GLU A 353 -26.60 -36.75 -12.66
C GLU A 353 -27.67 -35.67 -12.94
N ARG A 354 -28.84 -35.82 -12.36
CA ARG A 354 -29.94 -34.84 -12.44
C ARG A 354 -29.52 -33.48 -11.83
N LEU A 355 -28.90 -33.52 -10.65
CA LEU A 355 -28.44 -32.32 -9.94
C LEU A 355 -27.26 -31.65 -10.66
N PHE A 356 -26.38 -32.47 -11.21
CA PHE A 356 -25.26 -31.95 -12.01
C PHE A 356 -25.77 -31.27 -13.30
N ASN A 357 -26.76 -31.81 -13.97
CA ASN A 357 -27.35 -31.18 -15.16
C ASN A 357 -28.11 -29.90 -14.85
N GLN A 358 -28.77 -29.81 -13.69
CA GLN A 358 -29.40 -28.58 -13.21
C GLN A 358 -28.34 -27.52 -12.94
N LEU A 359 -27.24 -27.87 -12.25
CA LEU A 359 -26.13 -26.98 -11.97
C LEU A 359 -25.49 -26.42 -13.24
N ARG A 360 -25.20 -27.31 -14.20
CA ARG A 360 -24.65 -26.96 -15.50
C ARG A 360 -25.54 -25.95 -16.24
N LYS A 361 -26.85 -26.23 -16.32
CA LYS A 361 -27.81 -25.32 -16.96
C LYS A 361 -27.96 -23.98 -16.25
N LEU A 362 -27.76 -23.93 -14.94
CA LEU A 362 -27.79 -22.67 -14.17
C LEU A 362 -26.58 -21.79 -14.48
N LEU A 363 -25.40 -22.39 -14.70
CA LEU A 363 -24.12 -21.73 -14.74
C LEU A 363 -23.61 -21.42 -16.17
N GLU A 364 -24.09 -22.13 -17.17
CA GLU A 364 -23.95 -21.79 -18.59
C GLU A 364 -24.87 -20.61 -18.95
#